data_d57884c1c710f78774865a237e36fbfd
#
_entry.id   d57884c1c710f78774865a237e36fbfd
#
_cell.length_a   1.000
_cell.length_b   1.000
_cell.length_c   1.000
_cell.angle_alpha   90.00
_cell.angle_beta   90.00
_cell.angle_gamma   90.00
#
_symmetry.space_group_name_H-M   'P 1'
#
loop_
_entity.id
_entity.type
_entity.pdbx_description
1 polymer ?
#
loop_
_entity_poly.entity_id
_entity_poly.type
_entity_poly.pdbx_seq_one_letter_code
_entity_poly.pdbx_strand_id
1 'polypeptide(L)'
;MEENNTENEVLNNENEINENMELIETEEQNIGGTDSIKISNEAVATYAGIAVSEVQGVYEMVGGFSFGSKKNYTKGIKVEAGEKNTKIDVNIIVDYGVRFPEVAFEIQTRVKNSVEAMTGLKVLEVNVHIQGVHPRSSKDEVKEDENVEDTENNVEE
;
A
#
# COMPACT_ATOMS: atom_id res chain seq x y z
N MET A 1 -2.86 -16.98 59.09
CA MET A 1 -4.13 -17.02 58.32
C MET A 1 -4.34 -15.71 57.55
N GLU A 2 -3.41 -15.31 56.70
CA GLU A 2 -3.54 -14.07 55.88
C GLU A 2 -2.87 -14.19 54.50
N GLU A 3 -2.89 -15.38 53.85
CA GLU A 3 -2.26 -15.58 52.53
C GLU A 3 -3.23 -15.89 51.39
N ASN A 4 -4.56 -15.84 51.59
CA ASN A 4 -5.53 -16.23 50.56
C ASN A 4 -6.28 -15.06 49.92
N ASN A 5 -5.91 -13.80 50.15
CA ASN A 5 -6.67 -12.66 49.63
C ASN A 5 -6.05 -12.02 48.37
N THR A 6 -4.78 -12.29 48.11
CA THR A 6 -4.09 -11.68 46.93
C THR A 6 -4.32 -12.43 45.63
N GLU A 7 -4.50 -13.75 45.67
CA GLU A 7 -4.74 -14.54 44.45
C GLU A 7 -6.15 -14.33 43.86
N ASN A 8 -7.14 -14.04 44.70
CA ASN A 8 -8.50 -13.77 44.24
C ASN A 8 -8.67 -12.36 43.67
N GLU A 9 -7.88 -11.38 44.09
CA GLU A 9 -7.91 -10.02 43.50
C GLU A 9 -7.24 -9.96 42.12
N VAL A 10 -6.18 -10.77 41.92
CA VAL A 10 -5.50 -10.84 40.61
C VAL A 10 -6.37 -11.54 39.57
N LEU A 11 -7.06 -12.62 39.92
CA LEU A 11 -7.95 -13.36 39.03
C LEU A 11 -9.19 -12.53 38.61
N ASN A 12 -9.71 -11.72 39.51
CA ASN A 12 -10.84 -10.84 39.22
C ASN A 12 -10.42 -9.68 38.30
N ASN A 13 -9.20 -9.17 38.41
CA ASN A 13 -8.71 -8.09 37.56
C ASN A 13 -8.39 -8.56 36.15
N GLU A 14 -7.91 -9.80 35.97
CA GLU A 14 -7.68 -10.38 34.64
C GLU A 14 -8.98 -10.68 33.91
N ASN A 15 -10.04 -11.05 34.60
CA ASN A 15 -11.36 -11.27 34.00
C ASN A 15 -12.04 -9.96 33.59
N GLU A 16 -11.93 -8.90 34.41
CA GLU A 16 -12.45 -7.58 34.06
C GLU A 16 -11.72 -6.94 32.86
N ILE A 17 -10.40 -7.19 32.76
CA ILE A 17 -9.62 -6.72 31.58
C ILE A 17 -10.00 -7.46 30.32
N ASN A 18 -10.25 -8.77 30.38
CA ASN A 18 -10.66 -9.57 29.24
C ASN A 18 -12.09 -9.22 28.77
N GLU A 19 -13.03 -9.04 29.70
CA GLU A 19 -14.39 -8.61 29.34
C GLU A 19 -14.41 -7.20 28.74
N ASN A 20 -13.58 -6.28 29.20
CA ASN A 20 -13.45 -4.95 28.61
C ASN A 20 -12.75 -4.96 27.25
N MET A 21 -11.78 -5.85 26.99
CA MET A 21 -11.16 -6.00 25.67
C MET A 21 -12.13 -6.60 24.65
N GLU A 22 -12.96 -7.55 25.06
CA GLU A 22 -13.98 -8.13 24.19
C GLU A 22 -15.11 -7.13 23.87
N LEU A 23 -15.44 -6.23 24.79
CA LEU A 23 -16.40 -5.14 24.57
C LEU A 23 -15.85 -4.03 23.65
N ILE A 24 -14.54 -3.78 23.67
CA ILE A 24 -13.92 -2.78 22.79
C ILE A 24 -13.84 -3.28 21.36
N GLU A 25 -13.63 -4.58 21.13
CA GLU A 25 -13.65 -5.16 19.78
C GLU A 25 -15.04 -5.22 19.17
N THR A 26 -16.11 -5.16 19.96
CA THR A 26 -17.49 -5.18 19.48
C THR A 26 -18.08 -3.79 19.22
N GLU A 27 -17.51 -2.72 19.75
CA GLU A 27 -18.03 -1.35 19.55
C GLU A 27 -17.57 -0.67 18.25
N GLU A 28 -16.52 -1.15 17.57
CA GLU A 28 -16.07 -0.58 16.29
C GLU A 28 -16.92 -0.99 15.09
N GLN A 29 -17.95 -1.82 15.24
CA GLN A 29 -18.75 -2.33 14.11
C GLN A 29 -20.22 -1.87 14.07
N ASN A 30 -20.65 -0.96 14.95
CA ASN A 30 -22.04 -0.50 14.92
C ASN A 30 -22.17 1.00 14.66
N ILE A 31 -21.60 1.46 13.56
CA ILE A 31 -21.97 2.75 12.99
C ILE A 31 -23.19 2.52 12.10
N GLY A 32 -24.34 2.56 12.75
CA GLY A 32 -25.59 2.99 12.18
C GLY A 32 -26.26 2.15 11.11
N GLY A 33 -27.40 1.58 11.44
CA GLY A 33 -28.48 1.40 10.47
C GLY A 33 -28.36 0.14 9.60
N THR A 34 -29.47 -0.17 9.00
CA THR A 34 -29.63 -1.20 7.95
C THR A 34 -28.90 -0.85 6.63
N ASP A 35 -28.18 0.27 6.60
CA ASP A 35 -27.47 0.75 5.42
C ASP A 35 -26.15 -0.02 5.21
N SER A 36 -25.96 -0.56 4.02
CA SER A 36 -24.75 -1.29 3.64
C SER A 36 -23.98 -0.56 2.57
N ILE A 37 -22.66 -0.47 2.73
CA ILE A 37 -21.76 0.05 1.71
C ILE A 37 -21.15 -1.14 0.96
N LYS A 38 -21.35 -1.17 -0.36
CA LYS A 38 -20.73 -2.16 -1.25
C LYS A 38 -19.64 -1.50 -2.06
N ILE A 39 -18.42 -2.02 -1.94
CA ILE A 39 -17.25 -1.53 -2.66
C ILE A 39 -16.98 -2.46 -3.83
N SER A 40 -16.88 -1.91 -5.04
CA SER A 40 -16.59 -2.69 -6.24
C SER A 40 -15.10 -3.06 -6.32
N ASN A 41 -14.80 -4.20 -6.95
CA ASN A 41 -13.42 -4.60 -7.22
C ASN A 41 -12.65 -3.53 -8.02
N GLU A 42 -13.34 -2.81 -8.91
CA GLU A 42 -12.74 -1.74 -9.70
C GLU A 42 -12.32 -0.53 -8.82
N ALA A 43 -13.12 -0.18 -7.82
CA ALA A 43 -12.76 0.87 -6.86
C ALA A 43 -11.50 0.48 -6.07
N VAL A 44 -11.44 -0.75 -5.57
CA VAL A 44 -10.26 -1.27 -4.86
C VAL A 44 -9.04 -1.31 -5.79
N ALA A 45 -9.20 -1.78 -7.03
CA ALA A 45 -8.14 -1.81 -8.02
C ALA A 45 -7.60 -0.42 -8.36
N THR A 46 -8.46 0.60 -8.40
CA THR A 46 -8.05 1.98 -8.63
C THR A 46 -7.15 2.50 -7.51
N TYR A 47 -7.51 2.30 -6.24
CA TYR A 47 -6.67 2.70 -5.11
C TYR A 47 -5.35 1.93 -5.07
N ALA A 48 -5.40 0.62 -5.32
CA ALA A 48 -4.19 -0.19 -5.43
C ALA A 48 -3.27 0.30 -6.55
N GLY A 49 -3.82 0.58 -7.72
CA GLY A 49 -3.04 1.07 -8.87
C GLY A 49 -2.42 2.44 -8.66
N ILE A 50 -3.13 3.36 -8.00
CA ILE A 50 -2.56 4.66 -7.60
C ILE A 50 -1.37 4.43 -6.66
N ALA A 51 -1.54 3.62 -5.62
CA ALA A 51 -0.47 3.31 -4.67
C ALA A 51 0.76 2.68 -5.34
N VAL A 52 0.56 1.77 -6.31
CA VAL A 52 1.65 1.17 -7.11
C VAL A 52 2.37 2.22 -7.95
N SER A 53 1.63 3.14 -8.57
CA SER A 53 2.21 4.16 -9.45
C SER A 53 3.10 5.18 -8.73
N GLU A 54 3.00 5.26 -7.40
CA GLU A 54 3.82 6.15 -6.56
C GLU A 54 5.10 5.49 -6.06
N VAL A 55 5.29 4.19 -6.31
CA VAL A 55 6.49 3.46 -5.88
C VAL A 55 7.64 3.72 -6.84
N GLN A 56 8.77 4.14 -6.31
CA GLN A 56 9.98 4.30 -7.10
C GLN A 56 10.48 2.97 -7.66
N GLY A 57 10.85 2.97 -8.93
CA GLY A 57 11.35 1.78 -9.62
C GLY A 57 10.25 0.97 -10.32
N VAL A 58 8.99 1.36 -10.18
CA VAL A 58 7.91 0.86 -11.03
C VAL A 58 7.86 1.70 -12.30
N TYR A 59 8.13 1.06 -13.43
CA TYR A 59 8.04 1.71 -14.73
C TYR A 59 6.60 1.87 -15.16
N GLU A 60 5.86 0.75 -15.20
CA GLU A 60 4.43 0.74 -15.52
C GLU A 60 3.74 -0.52 -15.00
N MET A 61 2.42 -0.51 -14.98
CA MET A 61 1.58 -1.69 -14.75
C MET A 61 1.30 -2.38 -16.07
N VAL A 62 1.33 -3.72 -16.09
CA VAL A 62 1.16 -4.54 -17.30
C VAL A 62 -0.22 -4.29 -17.91
N GLY A 63 -0.25 -4.01 -19.23
CA GLY A 63 -1.47 -3.68 -19.96
C GLY A 63 -1.91 -2.23 -19.82
N GLY A 64 -1.13 -1.41 -19.17
CA GLY A 64 -1.36 0.02 -18.96
C GLY A 64 -0.87 0.92 -20.08
N PHE A 65 -1.04 0.56 -21.34
CA PHE A 65 -0.69 1.47 -22.45
C PHE A 65 -1.63 2.67 -22.43
N SER A 66 -1.12 3.79 -21.95
CA SER A 66 -1.82 5.08 -22.01
C SER A 66 -1.74 5.64 -23.42
N PHE A 67 -2.72 5.34 -24.26
CA PHE A 67 -2.95 6.13 -25.46
C PHE A 67 -3.86 7.30 -25.07
N GLY A 68 -3.27 8.48 -24.87
CA GLY A 68 -4.00 9.69 -24.45
C GLY A 68 -3.96 9.96 -22.95
N SER A 69 -4.48 11.10 -22.56
CA SER A 69 -4.35 11.75 -21.24
C SER A 69 -5.00 11.03 -20.04
N LYS A 70 -5.50 9.82 -20.17
CA LYS A 70 -6.14 9.08 -19.08
C LYS A 70 -5.27 7.92 -18.63
N LYS A 71 -4.61 8.08 -17.49
CA LYS A 71 -3.96 6.96 -16.78
C LYS A 71 -5.03 5.99 -16.32
N ASN A 72 -4.94 4.74 -16.76
CA ASN A 72 -5.82 3.67 -16.29
C ASN A 72 -5.13 2.89 -15.17
N TYR A 73 -5.48 3.20 -13.94
CA TYR A 73 -4.87 2.61 -12.74
C TYR A 73 -5.34 1.18 -12.44
N THR A 74 -6.38 0.69 -13.11
CA THR A 74 -6.92 -0.66 -12.86
C THR A 74 -6.24 -1.74 -13.68
N LYS A 75 -5.56 -1.38 -14.76
CA LYS A 75 -4.84 -2.33 -15.60
C LYS A 75 -3.63 -2.90 -14.87
N GLY A 76 -3.42 -4.20 -15.01
CA GLY A 76 -2.38 -4.93 -14.30
C GLY A 76 -2.73 -5.27 -12.84
N ILE A 77 -3.86 -4.79 -12.34
CA ILE A 77 -4.37 -5.08 -11.00
C ILE A 77 -5.57 -6.04 -11.10
N LYS A 78 -5.49 -7.16 -10.38
CA LYS A 78 -6.61 -8.06 -10.19
C LYS A 78 -7.00 -8.05 -8.72
N VAL A 79 -8.28 -7.91 -8.45
CA VAL A 79 -8.82 -7.84 -7.10
C VAL A 79 -9.85 -8.94 -6.91
N GLU A 80 -9.72 -9.64 -5.80
CA GLU A 80 -10.71 -10.58 -5.30
C GLU A 80 -11.21 -10.08 -3.94
N ALA A 81 -12.29 -9.31 -3.96
CA ALA A 81 -12.88 -8.76 -2.75
C ALA A 81 -14.02 -9.63 -2.24
N GLY A 82 -13.99 -9.96 -0.96
CA GLY A 82 -15.12 -10.48 -0.19
C GLY A 82 -15.82 -9.35 0.55
N GLU A 83 -16.69 -9.70 1.49
CA GLU A 83 -17.45 -8.70 2.26
C GLU A 83 -16.56 -7.85 3.18
N LYS A 84 -15.53 -8.44 3.76
CA LYS A 84 -14.62 -7.79 4.74
C LYS A 84 -13.14 -7.88 4.36
N ASN A 85 -12.80 -8.74 3.41
CA ASN A 85 -11.42 -9.06 3.06
C ASN A 85 -11.19 -8.90 1.56
N THR A 86 -9.94 -8.61 1.18
CA THR A 86 -9.53 -8.56 -0.23
C THR A 86 -8.16 -9.19 -0.44
N LYS A 87 -7.96 -9.76 -1.62
CA LYS A 87 -6.66 -10.20 -2.17
C LYS A 87 -6.40 -9.41 -3.43
N ILE A 88 -5.15 -9.03 -3.63
CA ILE A 88 -4.76 -8.14 -4.72
C ILE A 88 -3.52 -8.73 -5.41
N ASP A 89 -3.63 -8.95 -6.72
CA ASP A 89 -2.52 -9.32 -7.58
C ASP A 89 -2.09 -8.11 -8.42
N VAL A 90 -0.82 -7.79 -8.39
CA VAL A 90 -0.22 -6.64 -9.06
C VAL A 90 0.79 -7.13 -10.09
N ASN A 91 0.58 -6.77 -11.36
CA ASN A 91 1.47 -7.11 -12.46
C ASN A 91 2.19 -5.85 -12.95
N ILE A 92 3.51 -5.83 -12.86
CA ILE A 92 4.33 -4.66 -13.14
C ILE A 92 5.53 -4.94 -14.04
N ILE A 93 6.00 -3.86 -14.66
CA ILE A 93 7.33 -3.74 -15.27
C ILE A 93 8.12 -2.77 -14.40
N VAL A 94 9.34 -3.10 -14.08
CA VAL A 94 10.23 -2.29 -13.24
C VAL A 94 11.33 -1.63 -14.05
N ASP A 95 11.92 -0.58 -13.51
CA ASP A 95 13.08 0.07 -14.11
C ASP A 95 14.34 -0.81 -14.00
N TYR A 96 15.25 -0.66 -14.97
CA TYR A 96 16.54 -1.30 -14.91
C TYR A 96 17.36 -0.79 -13.71
N GLY A 97 18.00 -1.71 -13.01
CA GLY A 97 18.91 -1.41 -11.90
C GLY A 97 18.27 -1.38 -10.52
N VAL A 98 16.92 -1.52 -10.42
CA VAL A 98 16.24 -1.61 -9.13
C VAL A 98 16.36 -3.00 -8.50
N ARG A 99 16.28 -3.05 -7.18
CA ARG A 99 16.27 -4.32 -6.45
C ARG A 99 14.83 -4.82 -6.32
N PHE A 100 14.50 -5.91 -6.99
CA PHE A 100 13.14 -6.47 -7.03
C PHE A 100 12.52 -6.71 -5.66
N PRO A 101 13.23 -7.30 -4.67
CA PRO A 101 12.64 -7.51 -3.34
C PRO A 101 12.25 -6.21 -2.64
N GLU A 102 13.02 -5.14 -2.82
CA GLU A 102 12.74 -3.83 -2.21
C GLU A 102 11.51 -3.19 -2.83
N VAL A 103 11.45 -3.15 -4.16
CA VAL A 103 10.29 -2.62 -4.89
C VAL A 103 9.02 -3.43 -4.56
N ALA A 104 9.12 -4.76 -4.55
CA ALA A 104 7.98 -5.62 -4.21
C ALA A 104 7.49 -5.37 -2.78
N PHE A 105 8.38 -5.27 -1.81
CA PHE A 105 8.03 -5.00 -0.42
C PHE A 105 7.38 -3.62 -0.25
N GLU A 106 7.89 -2.60 -0.92
CA GLU A 106 7.30 -1.26 -0.88
C GLU A 106 5.90 -1.24 -1.49
N ILE A 107 5.70 -1.93 -2.63
CA ILE A 107 4.38 -2.10 -3.24
C ILE A 107 3.41 -2.77 -2.25
N GLN A 108 3.80 -3.90 -1.66
CA GLN A 108 2.96 -4.63 -0.72
C GLN A 108 2.53 -3.74 0.45
N THR A 109 3.46 -2.99 1.02
CA THR A 109 3.20 -2.09 2.15
C THR A 109 2.28 -0.93 1.75
N ARG A 110 2.57 -0.25 0.65
CA ARG A 110 1.77 0.89 0.18
C ARG A 110 0.37 0.49 -0.24
N VAL A 111 0.23 -0.57 -1.02
CA VAL A 111 -1.08 -1.08 -1.47
C VAL A 111 -1.93 -1.48 -0.29
N LYS A 112 -1.37 -2.25 0.65
CA LYS A 112 -2.09 -2.64 1.87
C LYS A 112 -2.60 -1.42 2.64
N ASN A 113 -1.72 -0.50 2.96
CA ASN A 113 -2.06 0.69 3.74
C ASN A 113 -3.09 1.58 3.01
N SER A 114 -2.91 1.80 1.71
CA SER A 114 -3.82 2.64 0.92
C SER A 114 -5.21 2.04 0.81
N VAL A 115 -5.30 0.74 0.50
CA VAL A 115 -6.59 0.07 0.34
C VAL A 115 -7.32 -0.05 1.67
N GLU A 116 -6.65 -0.48 2.74
CA GLU A 116 -7.26 -0.60 4.08
C GLU A 116 -7.76 0.77 4.59
N ALA A 117 -6.97 1.82 4.43
CA ALA A 117 -7.35 3.17 4.89
C ALA A 117 -8.54 3.75 4.14
N MET A 118 -8.66 3.48 2.83
CA MET A 118 -9.69 4.10 2.00
C MET A 118 -10.98 3.27 1.91
N THR A 119 -10.87 1.96 2.05
CA THR A 119 -12.02 1.06 1.85
C THR A 119 -12.54 0.45 3.14
N GLY A 120 -11.73 0.40 4.20
CA GLY A 120 -12.03 -0.34 5.42
C GLY A 120 -11.99 -1.87 5.24
N LEU A 121 -11.65 -2.37 4.06
CA LEU A 121 -11.46 -3.80 3.82
C LEU A 121 -10.10 -4.24 4.36
N LYS A 122 -10.03 -5.44 4.93
CA LYS A 122 -8.75 -6.03 5.34
C LYS A 122 -8.05 -6.67 4.14
N VAL A 123 -6.84 -6.23 3.86
CA VAL A 123 -6.00 -6.83 2.79
C VAL A 123 -5.27 -8.05 3.34
N LEU A 124 -5.66 -9.24 2.87
CA LEU A 124 -5.06 -10.51 3.29
C LEU A 124 -3.73 -10.77 2.59
N GLU A 125 -3.69 -10.52 1.27
CA GLU A 125 -2.53 -10.81 0.43
C GLU A 125 -2.37 -9.72 -0.62
N VAL A 126 -1.13 -9.34 -0.87
CA VAL A 126 -0.71 -8.55 -2.03
C VAL A 126 0.39 -9.32 -2.74
N ASN A 127 0.06 -9.89 -3.89
CA ASN A 127 1.00 -10.63 -4.72
C ASN A 127 1.57 -9.72 -5.81
N VAL A 128 2.88 -9.60 -5.88
CA VAL A 128 3.56 -8.75 -6.86
C VAL A 128 4.23 -9.64 -7.90
N HIS A 129 3.83 -9.47 -9.16
CA HIS A 129 4.38 -10.20 -10.31
C HIS A 129 5.19 -9.24 -11.17
N ILE A 130 6.51 -9.34 -11.14
CA ILE A 130 7.41 -8.59 -11.99
C ILE A 130 7.52 -9.34 -13.32
N GLN A 131 6.90 -8.79 -14.37
CA GLN A 131 6.83 -9.44 -15.68
C GLN A 131 7.90 -8.97 -16.65
N GLY A 132 8.56 -7.86 -16.35
CA GLY A 132 9.60 -7.33 -17.21
C GLY A 132 10.43 -6.24 -16.55
N VAL A 133 11.50 -5.88 -17.25
CA VAL A 133 12.41 -4.79 -16.85
C VAL A 133 12.48 -3.83 -18.03
N HIS A 134 12.21 -2.53 -17.77
CA HIS A 134 12.40 -1.48 -18.74
C HIS A 134 13.90 -1.20 -18.90
N PRO A 135 14.48 -1.39 -20.10
CA PRO A 135 15.91 -1.14 -20.30
C PRO A 135 16.20 0.36 -20.21
N ARG A 136 17.37 0.69 -19.66
CA ARG A 136 17.86 2.07 -19.64
C ARG A 136 18.01 2.57 -21.07
N SER A 137 17.28 3.62 -21.43
CA SER A 137 17.45 4.22 -22.75
C SER A 137 18.62 5.22 -22.69
N SER A 138 19.42 5.27 -23.74
CA SER A 138 20.54 6.23 -23.88
C SER A 138 20.11 7.71 -23.86
N LYS A 139 18.82 8.00 -23.73
CA LYS A 139 18.28 9.35 -23.56
C LYS A 139 18.17 9.76 -22.09
N ASP A 140 18.27 8.84 -21.16
CA ASP A 140 18.17 9.14 -19.73
C ASP A 140 19.51 9.54 -19.12
N GLU A 141 20.62 9.35 -19.87
CA GLU A 141 21.99 9.71 -19.42
C GLU A 141 22.31 11.21 -19.52
N VAL A 142 21.46 12.03 -20.14
CA VAL A 142 21.73 13.44 -20.44
C VAL A 142 21.21 14.41 -19.36
N LYS A 143 20.55 13.94 -18.30
CA LYS A 143 19.94 14.83 -17.30
C LYS A 143 20.70 14.96 -15.97
N GLU A 144 21.80 14.26 -15.77
CA GLU A 144 22.57 14.32 -14.51
C GLU A 144 23.81 15.22 -14.56
N ASP A 145 24.22 15.75 -15.76
CA ASP A 145 25.47 16.50 -15.91
C ASP A 145 25.33 18.01 -16.19
N GLU A 146 24.15 18.60 -16.07
CA GLU A 146 23.99 20.05 -16.31
C GLU A 146 23.78 20.89 -15.04
N ASN A 147 24.44 20.57 -13.95
CA ASN A 147 24.41 21.48 -12.79
C ASN A 147 25.77 21.61 -12.05
N VAL A 148 26.84 21.67 -12.81
CA VAL A 148 28.15 22.14 -12.30
C VAL A 148 28.77 23.04 -13.38
N GLU A 149 28.67 24.30 -13.21
CA GLU A 149 29.52 25.39 -13.63
C GLU A 149 28.68 26.65 -13.84
N ASP A 150 28.83 27.59 -12.93
CA ASP A 150 29.51 28.87 -13.18
C ASP A 150 29.52 29.69 -11.91
N THR A 151 30.59 29.55 -11.14
CA THR A 151 31.07 30.60 -10.26
C THR A 151 32.55 30.82 -10.56
N GLU A 152 32.83 31.47 -11.65
CA GLU A 152 34.15 32.10 -11.85
C GLU A 152 34.01 33.61 -12.05
N ASN A 153 34.67 34.27 -11.12
CA ASN A 153 35.43 35.50 -11.31
C ASN A 153 34.73 36.76 -11.83
N ASN A 154 34.57 37.68 -10.94
CA ASN A 154 35.00 39.04 -11.28
C ASN A 154 35.75 39.67 -10.10
N VAL A 155 37.09 39.54 -10.16
CA VAL A 155 38.04 40.42 -9.50
C VAL A 155 38.58 41.32 -10.59
N GLU A 156 38.19 42.55 -10.60
CA GLU A 156 38.91 43.66 -11.22
C GLU A 156 38.80 44.86 -10.29
N GLU A 157 39.94 45.18 -9.80
CA GLU A 157 40.65 46.46 -9.71
C GLU A 157 39.89 47.64 -9.08
#